data_8ff7454f4c83d928c5e1308661b09b2c
#
_entry.id   8ff7454f4c83d928c5e1308661b09b2c
#
_cell.length_a   1.000
_cell.length_b   1.000
_cell.length_c   1.000
_cell.angle_alpha   90.00
_cell.angle_beta   90.00
_cell.angle_gamma   90.00
#
_symmetry.space_group_name_H-M   'P 1'
#
loop_
_entity.id
_entity.type
_entity.pdbx_description
1 polymer ?
#
loop_
_entity_poly.entity_id
_entity_poly.type
_entity_poly.pdbx_seq_one_letter_code
_entity_poly.pdbx_strand_id
1 'polypeptide(L)'
;MRRKIYKMICVAVACMSLIACDSWLDVDPSDQYSTETFWKTKEHASAGIMGCYNALKPWRSLHTMEFDMLTANAMPYNEANGTQAIGKGEHLSTTALIGSLWKNCYVGIGRTNTFIANVGGVDMDESEKAKMVGEAKFLRAFYYLSLVDKFGG
;
A
#
# COMPACT_ATOMS: atom_id res chain seq x y z
N MET A 1 39.17 40.01 -30.09
CA MET A 1 38.33 38.94 -30.68
C MET A 1 38.59 37.58 -30.02
N ARG A 2 39.79 37.07 -29.91
CA ARG A 2 40.09 35.73 -29.34
C ARG A 2 39.50 35.49 -27.94
N ARG A 3 39.58 36.41 -26.98
CA ARG A 3 39.03 36.26 -25.63
C ARG A 3 37.50 36.09 -25.60
N LYS A 4 36.77 36.71 -26.54
CA LYS A 4 35.28 36.54 -26.61
C LYS A 4 34.94 35.15 -27.16
N ILE A 5 35.69 34.63 -28.11
CA ILE A 5 35.49 33.30 -28.68
C ILE A 5 35.75 32.21 -27.64
N TYR A 6 36.80 32.32 -26.83
CA TYR A 6 37.05 31.36 -25.72
C TYR A 6 35.96 31.36 -24.69
N LYS A 7 35.41 32.53 -24.33
CA LYS A 7 34.26 32.60 -23.39
C LYS A 7 33.02 31.95 -23.97
N MET A 8 32.72 32.13 -25.24
CA MET A 8 31.58 31.47 -25.89
C MET A 8 31.78 29.95 -25.99
N ILE A 9 32.97 29.46 -26.27
CA ILE A 9 33.26 28.03 -26.29
C ILE A 9 33.13 27.42 -24.91
N CYS A 10 33.65 28.07 -23.87
CA CYS A 10 33.50 27.60 -22.49
C CYS A 10 32.01 27.53 -22.01
N VAL A 11 31.21 28.52 -22.40
CA VAL A 11 29.77 28.51 -22.10
C VAL A 11 29.04 27.39 -22.86
N ALA A 12 29.38 27.19 -24.14
CA ALA A 12 28.78 26.11 -24.94
C ALA A 12 29.14 24.70 -24.40
N VAL A 13 30.38 24.49 -23.97
CA VAL A 13 30.83 23.23 -23.35
C VAL A 13 30.17 23.04 -21.99
N ALA A 14 30.00 24.07 -21.15
CA ALA A 14 29.31 24.01 -19.90
C ALA A 14 27.81 23.73 -20.06
N CYS A 15 27.16 24.25 -21.10
CA CYS A 15 25.75 23.93 -21.39
C CYS A 15 25.57 22.50 -21.91
N MET A 16 26.53 21.93 -22.66
CA MET A 16 26.48 20.55 -23.13
C MET A 16 26.68 19.51 -22.00
N SER A 17 27.38 19.88 -20.93
CA SER A 17 27.55 18.99 -19.76
C SER A 17 26.32 18.93 -18.84
N LEU A 18 25.30 19.79 -19.03
CA LEU A 18 24.05 19.76 -18.30
C LEU A 18 22.99 18.83 -18.92
N ILE A 19 23.24 18.29 -20.10
CA ILE A 19 22.42 17.23 -20.73
C ILE A 19 23.01 15.87 -20.32
N ALA A 20 23.18 15.66 -19.04
CA ALA A 20 23.65 14.37 -18.51
C ALA A 20 22.47 13.42 -18.40
N CYS A 21 22.55 12.36 -19.14
CA CYS A 21 21.80 11.12 -19.19
C CYS A 21 20.95 10.79 -17.96
N ASP A 22 19.67 11.16 -17.97
CA ASP A 22 18.68 10.66 -17.01
C ASP A 22 18.49 9.13 -17.14
N SER A 23 18.59 8.60 -18.36
CA SER A 23 18.34 7.18 -18.65
C SER A 23 19.44 6.21 -18.17
N TRP A 24 20.64 6.70 -17.83
CA TRP A 24 21.74 5.84 -17.34
C TRP A 24 21.69 5.61 -15.83
N LEU A 25 20.93 6.43 -15.11
CA LEU A 25 20.72 6.31 -13.67
C LEU A 25 19.41 5.56 -13.33
N ASP A 26 18.53 5.35 -14.31
CA ASP A 26 17.33 4.51 -14.18
C ASP A 26 17.74 3.03 -14.30
N VAL A 27 18.35 2.51 -13.25
CA VAL A 27 18.61 1.07 -13.12
C VAL A 27 17.40 0.45 -12.45
N ASP A 28 16.57 -0.28 -13.20
CA ASP A 28 15.55 -1.17 -12.62
C ASP A 28 16.23 -2.13 -11.64
N PRO A 29 15.82 -2.17 -10.37
CA PRO A 29 16.37 -3.13 -9.41
C PRO A 29 16.14 -4.55 -9.93
N SER A 30 17.22 -5.30 -10.15
CA SER A 30 17.13 -6.67 -10.68
C SER A 30 16.56 -7.68 -9.66
N ASP A 31 16.43 -7.29 -8.39
CA ASP A 31 15.95 -8.09 -7.26
C ASP A 31 14.53 -7.71 -6.80
N GLN A 32 13.94 -6.65 -7.36
CA GLN A 32 12.59 -6.21 -7.04
C GLN A 32 11.80 -5.92 -8.32
N TYR A 33 10.56 -6.38 -8.35
CA TYR A 33 9.66 -6.05 -9.43
C TYR A 33 9.28 -4.57 -9.37
N SER A 34 9.55 -3.80 -10.43
CA SER A 34 8.95 -2.48 -10.62
C SER A 34 7.46 -2.63 -11.01
N THR A 35 6.66 -1.60 -10.81
CA THR A 35 5.24 -1.62 -11.21
C THR A 35 5.08 -1.93 -12.70
N GLU A 36 6.04 -1.53 -13.53
CA GLU A 36 6.01 -1.72 -14.98
C GLU A 36 6.34 -3.16 -15.40
N THR A 37 7.16 -3.87 -14.61
CA THR A 37 7.60 -5.23 -14.91
C THR A 37 6.74 -6.30 -14.23
N PHE A 38 6.06 -5.95 -13.13
CA PHE A 38 5.29 -6.90 -12.33
C PHE A 38 4.02 -7.41 -13.03
N TRP A 39 3.24 -6.55 -13.69
CA TRP A 39 1.89 -6.89 -14.20
C TRP A 39 1.95 -7.48 -15.62
N LYS A 40 2.61 -8.64 -15.81
CA LYS A 40 2.81 -9.27 -17.12
C LYS A 40 2.13 -10.64 -17.25
N THR A 41 2.18 -11.47 -16.21
CA THR A 41 1.76 -12.87 -16.27
C THR A 41 0.69 -13.20 -15.24
N LYS A 42 0.01 -14.34 -15.42
CA LYS A 42 -0.96 -14.88 -14.46
C LYS A 42 -0.38 -15.06 -13.06
N GLU A 43 0.87 -15.48 -12.96
CA GLU A 43 1.57 -15.64 -11.67
C GLU A 43 1.71 -14.32 -10.95
N HIS A 44 2.00 -13.24 -11.69
CA HIS A 44 2.04 -11.89 -11.13
C HIS A 44 0.65 -11.44 -10.65
N ALA A 45 -0.41 -11.69 -11.42
CA ALA A 45 -1.78 -11.42 -10.97
C ALA A 45 -2.12 -12.21 -9.70
N SER A 46 -1.75 -13.50 -9.66
CA SER A 46 -1.96 -14.36 -8.48
C SER A 46 -1.20 -13.84 -7.26
N ALA A 47 0.06 -13.42 -7.42
CA ALA A 47 0.84 -12.81 -6.35
C ALA A 47 0.23 -11.48 -5.88
N GLY A 48 -0.28 -10.67 -6.82
CA GLY A 48 -0.95 -9.41 -6.54
C GLY A 48 -2.21 -9.57 -5.69
N ILE A 49 -3.10 -10.50 -6.06
CA ILE A 49 -4.32 -10.76 -5.28
C ILE A 49 -3.98 -11.36 -3.90
N MET A 50 -2.98 -12.24 -3.82
CA MET A 50 -2.47 -12.73 -2.54
C MET A 50 -1.91 -11.60 -1.67
N GLY A 51 -1.30 -10.58 -2.26
CA GLY A 51 -0.91 -9.36 -1.58
C GLY A 51 -2.08 -8.61 -0.95
N CYS A 52 -3.25 -8.59 -1.62
CA CYS A 52 -4.49 -8.03 -1.08
C CYS A 52 -5.01 -8.83 0.12
N TYR A 53 -5.02 -10.17 0.02
CA TYR A 53 -5.39 -11.05 1.14
C TYR A 53 -4.41 -10.97 2.31
N ASN A 54 -3.13 -10.79 2.05
CA ASN A 54 -2.12 -10.63 3.11
C ASN A 54 -2.36 -9.42 4.01
N ALA A 55 -3.06 -8.40 3.52
CA ALA A 55 -3.46 -7.27 4.34
C ALA A 55 -4.50 -7.63 5.42
N LEU A 56 -5.14 -8.81 5.34
CA LEU A 56 -6.00 -9.36 6.38
C LEU A 56 -5.24 -9.99 7.56
N LYS A 57 -3.92 -10.23 7.44
CA LYS A 57 -3.14 -10.88 8.51
C LYS A 57 -3.30 -10.22 9.88
N PRO A 58 -3.30 -8.90 10.02
CA PRO A 58 -3.55 -8.25 11.30
C PRO A 58 -4.92 -8.62 11.92
N TRP A 59 -5.91 -8.97 11.11
CA TRP A 59 -7.26 -9.35 11.56
C TRP A 59 -7.35 -10.78 12.08
N ARG A 60 -6.39 -11.65 11.73
CA ARG A 60 -6.48 -13.09 12.01
C ARG A 60 -6.03 -13.51 13.40
N SER A 61 -5.17 -12.74 14.07
CA SER A 61 -4.48 -13.26 15.24
C SER A 61 -4.91 -12.63 16.58
N LEU A 62 -5.04 -11.33 16.63
CA LEU A 62 -5.32 -10.64 17.90
C LEU A 62 -6.54 -9.71 17.81
N HIS A 63 -6.82 -9.16 16.63
CA HIS A 63 -7.87 -8.14 16.50
C HIS A 63 -9.27 -8.64 16.87
N THR A 64 -9.63 -9.89 16.59
CA THR A 64 -10.94 -10.43 16.98
C THR A 64 -11.08 -10.46 18.50
N MET A 65 -10.05 -10.92 19.21
CA MET A 65 -10.03 -10.93 20.67
C MET A 65 -9.92 -9.52 21.26
N GLU A 66 -9.14 -8.64 20.63
CA GLU A 66 -9.02 -7.25 21.04
C GLU A 66 -10.35 -6.50 20.94
N PHE A 67 -11.19 -6.79 19.93
CA PHE A 67 -12.51 -6.16 19.82
C PHE A 67 -13.48 -6.59 20.93
N ASP A 68 -13.45 -7.85 21.36
CA ASP A 68 -14.24 -8.27 22.52
C ASP A 68 -13.81 -7.55 23.80
N MET A 69 -12.50 -7.26 23.93
CA MET A 69 -11.94 -6.51 25.05
C MET A 69 -12.26 -5.00 25.04
N LEU A 70 -12.82 -4.48 23.94
CA LEU A 70 -13.33 -3.10 23.88
C LEU A 70 -14.78 -2.97 24.35
N THR A 71 -15.41 -4.09 24.70
CA THR A 71 -16.82 -4.16 25.13
C THR A 71 -16.91 -4.54 26.59
N ALA A 72 -18.13 -4.52 27.13
CA ALA A 72 -18.41 -5.00 28.49
C ALA A 72 -18.23 -6.52 28.66
N ASN A 73 -18.05 -7.28 27.60
CA ASN A 73 -17.97 -8.74 27.62
C ASN A 73 -16.60 -9.27 28.08
N ALA A 74 -15.54 -8.51 27.86
CA ALA A 74 -14.19 -8.91 28.25
C ALA A 74 -13.35 -7.70 28.66
N MET A 75 -12.38 -7.94 29.54
CA MET A 75 -11.37 -6.94 29.92
C MET A 75 -9.99 -7.55 29.81
N PRO A 76 -9.03 -6.87 29.17
CA PRO A 76 -7.66 -7.37 29.10
C PRO A 76 -7.00 -7.40 30.47
N TYR A 77 -6.23 -8.46 30.73
CA TYR A 77 -5.51 -8.62 31.99
C TYR A 77 -4.45 -7.51 32.20
N ASN A 78 -3.81 -7.10 31.13
CA ASN A 78 -2.81 -6.03 31.16
C ASN A 78 -3.05 -5.04 30.02
N GLU A 79 -2.61 -3.82 30.19
CA GLU A 79 -2.69 -2.76 29.20
C GLU A 79 -1.79 -3.10 28.01
N ALA A 80 -2.39 -3.53 26.91
CA ALA A 80 -1.70 -3.78 25.66
C ALA A 80 -2.34 -2.94 24.55
N ASN A 81 -1.54 -2.18 23.81
CA ASN A 81 -1.98 -1.39 22.66
C ASN A 81 -3.08 -0.36 22.93
N GLY A 82 -3.38 -0.04 24.19
CA GLY A 82 -4.43 0.89 24.58
C GLY A 82 -5.83 0.27 24.66
N THR A 83 -5.97 -1.06 24.71
CA THR A 83 -7.28 -1.73 24.78
C THR A 83 -8.07 -1.37 26.04
N GLN A 84 -7.44 -1.28 27.21
CA GLN A 84 -8.10 -0.86 28.44
C GLN A 84 -8.59 0.58 28.37
N ALA A 85 -7.75 1.49 27.84
CA ALA A 85 -8.12 2.90 27.70
C ALA A 85 -9.32 3.07 26.76
N ILE A 86 -9.39 2.28 25.66
CA ILE A 86 -10.54 2.30 24.76
C ILE A 86 -11.79 1.76 25.47
N GLY A 87 -11.69 0.61 26.13
CA GLY A 87 -12.83 -0.01 26.85
C GLY A 87 -13.39 0.87 27.97
N LYS A 88 -12.54 1.71 28.60
CA LYS A 88 -12.94 2.69 29.61
C LYS A 88 -13.40 4.04 29.04
N GLY A 89 -13.25 4.29 27.74
CA GLY A 89 -13.54 5.58 27.13
C GLY A 89 -12.46 6.65 27.40
N GLU A 90 -11.27 6.27 27.85
CA GLU A 90 -10.15 7.14 28.23
C GLU A 90 -9.09 7.24 27.11
N HIS A 91 -9.38 6.71 25.93
CA HIS A 91 -8.43 6.67 24.81
C HIS A 91 -8.21 8.05 24.19
N LEU A 92 -7.01 8.21 23.62
CA LEU A 92 -6.62 9.37 22.83
C LEU A 92 -6.51 8.98 21.35
N SER A 93 -6.54 9.98 20.45
CA SER A 93 -6.30 9.74 19.01
C SER A 93 -4.92 9.12 18.71
N THR A 94 -3.99 9.22 19.65
CA THR A 94 -2.63 8.64 19.58
C THR A 94 -2.57 7.20 20.13
N THR A 95 -3.70 6.63 20.60
CA THR A 95 -3.74 5.26 21.10
C THR A 95 -3.32 4.27 20.00
N ALA A 96 -2.34 3.42 20.28
CA ALA A 96 -1.67 2.59 19.28
C ALA A 96 -2.62 1.69 18.47
N LEU A 97 -3.62 1.10 19.11
CA LEU A 97 -4.61 0.25 18.45
C LEU A 97 -5.42 1.04 17.40
N ILE A 98 -5.85 2.27 17.72
CA ILE A 98 -6.60 3.14 16.80
C ILE A 98 -5.78 3.43 15.55
N GLY A 99 -4.53 3.87 15.72
CA GLY A 99 -3.62 4.17 14.62
C GLY A 99 -3.29 2.93 13.77
N SER A 100 -3.12 1.77 14.39
CA SER A 100 -2.83 0.53 13.68
C SER A 100 -4.01 0.03 12.85
N LEU A 101 -5.24 0.10 13.37
CA LEU A 101 -6.46 -0.24 12.65
C LEU A 101 -6.65 0.63 11.41
N TRP A 102 -6.54 1.93 11.57
CA TRP A 102 -6.60 2.89 10.46
C TRP A 102 -5.59 2.56 9.38
N LYS A 103 -4.31 2.47 9.76
CA LYS A 103 -3.21 2.15 8.85
C LYS A 103 -3.43 0.83 8.10
N ASN A 104 -3.83 -0.24 8.80
CA ASN A 104 -4.00 -1.57 8.21
C ASN A 104 -5.14 -1.58 7.17
N CYS A 105 -6.25 -0.90 7.44
CA CYS A 105 -7.33 -0.76 6.47
C CYS A 105 -6.86 -0.03 5.21
N TYR A 106 -6.16 1.09 5.34
CA TYR A 106 -5.67 1.85 4.19
C TYR A 106 -4.55 1.11 3.43
N VAL A 107 -3.73 0.30 4.08
CA VAL A 107 -2.80 -0.61 3.38
C VAL A 107 -3.58 -1.62 2.53
N GLY A 108 -4.65 -2.20 3.05
CA GLY A 108 -5.52 -3.12 2.30
C GLY A 108 -6.21 -2.44 1.11
N ILE A 109 -6.78 -1.24 1.33
CA ILE A 109 -7.40 -0.43 0.29
C ILE A 109 -6.38 -0.07 -0.81
N GLY A 110 -5.19 0.38 -0.43
CA GLY A 110 -4.13 0.71 -1.37
C GLY A 110 -3.74 -0.48 -2.26
N ARG A 111 -3.50 -1.66 -1.65
CA ARG A 111 -3.17 -2.88 -2.40
C ARG A 111 -4.28 -3.29 -3.35
N THR A 112 -5.55 -3.25 -2.92
CA THR A 112 -6.68 -3.61 -3.79
C THR A 112 -6.88 -2.61 -4.91
N ASN A 113 -6.66 -1.31 -4.69
CA ASN A 113 -6.71 -0.30 -5.74
C ASN A 113 -5.60 -0.51 -6.77
N THR A 114 -4.36 -0.75 -6.32
CA THR A 114 -3.23 -1.05 -7.21
C THR A 114 -3.51 -2.30 -8.04
N PHE A 115 -4.03 -3.39 -7.43
CA PHE A 115 -4.40 -4.60 -8.14
C PHE A 115 -5.44 -4.33 -9.23
N ILE A 116 -6.56 -3.69 -8.89
CA ILE A 116 -7.66 -3.41 -9.81
C ILE A 116 -7.21 -2.52 -10.98
N ALA A 117 -6.32 -1.55 -10.72
CA ALA A 117 -5.83 -0.64 -11.74
C ALA A 117 -4.90 -1.32 -12.76
N ASN A 118 -4.15 -2.35 -12.37
CA ASN A 118 -3.09 -2.92 -13.20
C ASN A 118 -3.40 -4.29 -13.79
N VAL A 119 -4.28 -5.10 -13.17
CA VAL A 119 -4.56 -6.47 -13.60
C VAL A 119 -5.17 -6.55 -15.00
N GLY A 120 -5.79 -5.49 -15.48
CA GLY A 120 -6.39 -5.43 -16.82
C GLY A 120 -5.42 -5.71 -17.96
N GLY A 121 -4.14 -5.31 -17.81
CA GLY A 121 -3.08 -5.52 -18.81
C GLY A 121 -2.39 -6.88 -18.76
N VAL A 122 -2.76 -7.75 -17.82
CA VAL A 122 -2.13 -9.07 -17.67
C VAL A 122 -2.69 -10.06 -18.71
N ASP A 123 -1.80 -10.79 -19.37
CA ASP A 123 -2.17 -11.84 -20.32
C ASP A 123 -2.59 -13.11 -19.56
N MET A 124 -3.90 -13.32 -19.43
CA MET A 124 -4.51 -14.47 -18.76
C MET A 124 -5.97 -14.62 -19.18
N ASP A 125 -6.60 -15.75 -18.82
CA ASP A 125 -8.02 -16.00 -19.06
C ASP A 125 -8.91 -14.90 -18.44
N GLU A 126 -9.84 -14.37 -19.25
CA GLU A 126 -10.68 -13.25 -18.84
C GLU A 126 -11.66 -13.59 -17.71
N SER A 127 -12.12 -14.85 -17.63
CA SER A 127 -12.99 -15.32 -16.54
C SER A 127 -12.23 -15.38 -15.21
N GLU A 128 -11.00 -15.89 -15.23
CA GLU A 128 -10.13 -15.90 -14.04
C GLU A 128 -9.78 -14.45 -13.60
N LYS A 129 -9.47 -13.58 -14.58
CA LYS A 129 -9.21 -12.15 -14.32
C LYS A 129 -10.41 -11.47 -13.66
N ALA A 130 -11.61 -11.68 -14.22
CA ALA A 130 -12.85 -11.12 -13.67
C ALA A 130 -13.12 -11.61 -12.25
N LYS A 131 -12.84 -12.89 -11.95
CA LYS A 131 -12.95 -13.46 -10.60
C LYS A 131 -11.99 -12.76 -9.63
N MET A 132 -10.72 -12.63 -9.98
CA MET A 132 -9.72 -11.94 -9.12
C MET A 132 -10.09 -10.47 -8.89
N VAL A 133 -10.62 -9.77 -9.90
CA VAL A 133 -11.13 -8.39 -9.76
C VAL A 133 -12.32 -8.35 -8.80
N GLY A 134 -13.22 -9.33 -8.87
CA GLY A 134 -14.33 -9.47 -7.93
C GLY A 134 -13.85 -9.64 -6.50
N GLU A 135 -12.87 -10.52 -6.26
CA GLU A 135 -12.24 -10.74 -4.97
C GLU A 135 -11.59 -9.45 -4.44
N ALA A 136 -10.83 -8.73 -5.26
CA ALA A 136 -10.20 -7.48 -4.89
C ALA A 136 -11.24 -6.39 -4.51
N LYS A 137 -12.34 -6.29 -5.26
CA LYS A 137 -13.45 -5.37 -4.95
C LYS A 137 -14.14 -5.73 -3.63
N PHE A 138 -14.34 -7.01 -3.38
CA PHE A 138 -14.90 -7.49 -2.11
C PHE A 138 -13.98 -7.14 -0.93
N LEU A 139 -12.68 -7.42 -1.04
CA LEU A 139 -11.71 -7.07 0.00
C LEU A 139 -11.67 -5.56 0.25
N ARG A 140 -11.72 -4.75 -0.81
CA ARG A 140 -11.77 -3.29 -0.68
C ARG A 140 -13.00 -2.82 0.08
N ALA A 141 -14.16 -3.38 -0.24
CA ALA A 141 -15.41 -3.08 0.48
C ALA A 141 -15.32 -3.49 1.95
N PHE A 142 -14.72 -4.64 2.25
CA PHE A 142 -14.49 -5.10 3.61
C PHE A 142 -13.61 -4.14 4.42
N TYR A 143 -12.52 -3.62 3.84
CA TYR A 143 -11.66 -2.65 4.52
C TYR A 143 -12.39 -1.32 4.77
N TYR A 144 -13.18 -0.83 3.80
CA TYR A 144 -14.00 0.37 4.00
C TYR A 144 -15.09 0.15 5.05
N LEU A 145 -15.79 -0.98 5.03
CA LEU A 145 -16.76 -1.32 6.04
C LEU A 145 -16.16 -1.32 7.45
N SER A 146 -14.93 -1.87 7.56
CA SER A 146 -14.18 -1.89 8.82
C SER A 146 -13.82 -0.48 9.31
N LEU A 147 -13.52 0.44 8.40
CA LEU A 147 -13.29 1.85 8.75
C LEU A 147 -14.59 2.51 9.24
N VAL A 148 -15.68 2.36 8.50
CA VAL A 148 -16.98 2.96 8.86
C VAL A 148 -17.47 2.43 10.18
N ASP A 149 -17.36 1.13 10.44
CA ASP A 149 -17.78 0.49 11.67
C ASP A 149 -17.03 1.02 12.91
N LYS A 150 -15.77 1.40 12.76
CA LYS A 150 -14.91 1.82 13.89
C LYS A 150 -14.78 3.35 14.02
N PHE A 151 -14.85 4.07 12.90
CA PHE A 151 -14.55 5.51 12.86
C PHE A 151 -15.73 6.38 12.41
N GLY A 152 -16.82 5.74 11.97
CA GLY A 152 -17.97 6.42 11.41
C GLY A 152 -17.80 6.78 9.94
N GLY A 153 -18.85 7.32 9.32
CA GLY A 153 -18.92 7.76 7.93
C GLY A 153 -19.07 9.25 7.82
#